data_cdcc0d7e0b9b98b38694b4ce2788b42f
#
_entry.id   cdcc0d7e0b9b98b38694b4ce2788b42f
#
_cell.length_a   1.000
_cell.length_b   1.000
_cell.length_c   1.000
_cell.angle_alpha   90.00
_cell.angle_beta   90.00
_cell.angle_gamma   90.00
#
_symmetry.space_group_name_H-M   'P 1'
#
loop_
_entity.id
_entity.type
_entity.pdbx_description
1 polymer ?
#
loop_
_entity_poly.entity_id
_entity_poly.type
_entity_poly.pdbx_seq_one_letter_code
_entity_poly.pdbx_strand_id
1 'polypeptide(L)'
;MIESVWLVHPDEAMCDAFRRRFAGLRGVRVVRGRFEDLEPHDCFVTAGNAFGLMTAGIDAAVVRFFGEELMARVQQRILNDYFGEQPVGTAFVLE
;
A
#
# COMPACT_ATOMS: atom_id res chain seq x y z
N MET A 1 -13.38 12.67 4.58
CA MET A 1 -13.89 11.33 4.98
C MET A 1 -13.56 10.31 3.91
N ILE A 2 -13.14 9.11 4.30
CA ILE A 2 -12.92 8.02 3.36
C ILE A 2 -14.26 7.45 2.94
N GLU A 3 -14.55 7.46 1.65
CA GLU A 3 -15.83 6.97 1.10
C GLU A 3 -15.75 5.50 0.70
N SER A 4 -14.60 5.06 0.23
CA SER A 4 -14.42 3.71 -0.28
C SER A 4 -13.01 3.20 -0.01
N VAL A 5 -12.90 1.95 0.38
CA VAL A 5 -11.64 1.23 0.54
C VAL A 5 -11.63 0.07 -0.45
N TRP A 6 -10.62 0.03 -1.30
CA TRP A 6 -10.46 -1.04 -2.29
C TRP A 6 -9.37 -2.00 -1.84
N LEU A 7 -9.74 -3.26 -1.71
CA LEU A 7 -8.83 -4.36 -1.40
C LEU A 7 -8.48 -5.03 -2.72
N VAL A 8 -7.23 -4.90 -3.14
CA VAL A 8 -6.78 -5.26 -4.49
C VAL A 8 -5.73 -6.36 -4.42
N HIS A 9 -5.96 -7.44 -5.14
CA HIS A 9 -4.99 -8.53 -5.25
C HIS A 9 -5.22 -9.32 -6.54
N PRO A 10 -4.17 -9.79 -7.22
CA PRO A 10 -4.31 -10.59 -8.43
C PRO A 10 -4.77 -12.02 -8.17
N ASP A 11 -4.55 -12.57 -6.98
CA ASP A 11 -4.90 -13.94 -6.63
C ASP A 11 -6.35 -14.05 -6.18
N GLU A 12 -7.09 -14.97 -6.79
CA GLU A 12 -8.50 -15.20 -6.48
C GLU A 12 -8.71 -15.69 -5.04
N ALA A 13 -7.84 -16.56 -4.53
CA ALA A 13 -7.95 -17.05 -3.16
C ALA A 13 -7.86 -15.93 -2.14
N MET A 14 -6.98 -14.96 -2.36
CA MET A 14 -6.88 -13.77 -1.50
C MET A 14 -8.13 -12.90 -1.60
N CYS A 15 -8.63 -12.70 -2.82
CA CYS A 15 -9.87 -11.94 -3.02
C CYS A 15 -11.06 -12.61 -2.32
N ASP A 16 -11.16 -13.92 -2.38
CA ASP A 16 -12.20 -14.67 -1.67
C ASP A 16 -12.08 -14.52 -0.16
N ALA A 17 -10.86 -14.53 0.37
CA ALA A 17 -10.62 -14.27 1.78
C ALA A 17 -11.07 -12.86 2.18
N PHE A 18 -10.77 -11.86 1.35
CA PHE A 18 -11.24 -10.49 1.58
C PHE A 18 -12.77 -10.42 1.60
N ARG A 19 -13.42 -11.06 0.65
CA ARG A 19 -14.90 -11.06 0.58
C ARG A 19 -15.52 -11.66 1.83
N ARG A 20 -14.95 -12.77 2.32
CA ARG A 20 -15.45 -13.43 3.53
C ARG A 20 -15.23 -12.57 4.77
N ARG A 21 -14.06 -11.96 4.89
CA ARG A 21 -13.70 -11.20 6.11
C ARG A 21 -14.37 -9.85 6.19
N PHE A 22 -14.63 -9.24 5.05
CA PHE A 22 -15.20 -7.89 4.99
C PHE A 22 -16.66 -7.87 4.53
N ALA A 23 -17.31 -9.05 4.51
CA ALA A 23 -18.73 -9.15 4.16
C ALA A 23 -19.57 -8.29 5.09
N GLY A 24 -20.54 -7.57 4.53
CA GLY A 24 -21.44 -6.72 5.30
C GLY A 24 -20.89 -5.34 5.67
N LEU A 25 -19.63 -5.07 5.40
CA LEU A 25 -19.05 -3.74 5.63
C LEU A 25 -19.29 -2.86 4.41
N ARG A 26 -19.91 -1.70 4.64
CA ARG A 26 -20.15 -0.72 3.58
C ARG A 26 -18.86 -0.02 3.19
N GLY A 27 -18.75 0.36 1.92
CA GLY A 27 -17.61 1.10 1.43
C GLY A 27 -16.36 0.27 1.18
N VAL A 28 -16.45 -1.05 1.32
CA VAL A 28 -15.35 -1.96 0.98
C VAL A 28 -15.63 -2.62 -0.36
N ARG A 29 -14.68 -2.50 -1.28
CA ARG A 29 -14.74 -3.12 -2.60
C ARG A 29 -13.54 -4.05 -2.77
N VAL A 30 -13.77 -5.27 -3.22
CA VAL A 30 -12.71 -6.21 -3.55
C VAL A 30 -12.47 -6.20 -5.06
N VAL A 31 -11.23 -5.97 -5.46
CA VAL A 31 -10.86 -5.91 -6.88
C VAL A 31 -9.79 -6.98 -7.14
N ARG A 32 -10.11 -7.90 -8.02
CA ARG A 32 -9.12 -8.87 -8.50
C ARG A 32 -8.35 -8.25 -9.65
N GLY A 33 -7.07 -8.06 -9.47
CA GLY A 33 -6.20 -7.45 -10.47
C GLY A 33 -4.94 -6.89 -9.85
N ARG A 34 -4.18 -6.20 -10.68
CA ARG A 34 -2.96 -5.52 -10.27
C ARG A 34 -3.28 -4.07 -9.97
N PHE A 35 -2.60 -3.51 -8.96
CA PHE A 35 -2.85 -2.12 -8.57
C PHE A 35 -2.54 -1.14 -9.72
N GLU A 36 -1.60 -1.50 -10.60
CA GLU A 36 -1.20 -0.65 -11.73
C GLU A 36 -2.33 -0.42 -12.74
N ASP A 37 -3.33 -1.30 -12.75
CA ASP A 37 -4.46 -1.24 -13.67
C ASP A 37 -5.70 -0.59 -13.06
N LEU A 38 -5.59 -0.08 -11.83
CA LEU A 38 -6.73 0.52 -11.14
C LEU A 38 -7.15 1.85 -11.74
N GLU A 39 -8.44 2.14 -11.61
CA GLU A 39 -8.98 3.48 -11.84
C GLU A 39 -8.29 4.52 -10.93
N PRO A 40 -8.34 5.81 -11.30
CA PRO A 40 -7.80 6.85 -10.43
C PRO A 40 -8.36 6.78 -9.01
N HIS A 41 -7.50 6.97 -8.03
CA HIS A 41 -7.81 6.91 -6.60
C HIS A 41 -6.96 7.91 -5.85
N ASP A 42 -7.38 8.26 -4.64
CA ASP A 42 -6.76 9.37 -3.90
C ASP A 42 -5.56 8.96 -3.08
N CYS A 43 -5.52 7.73 -2.60
CA CYS A 43 -4.46 7.25 -1.72
C CYS A 43 -4.18 5.77 -1.94
N PHE A 44 -2.92 5.42 -1.96
CA PHE A 44 -2.46 4.04 -2.06
C PHE A 44 -1.80 3.64 -0.74
N VAL A 45 -2.19 2.49 -0.20
CA VAL A 45 -1.60 1.95 1.03
C VAL A 45 -0.73 0.75 0.69
N THR A 46 0.50 0.78 1.15
CA THR A 46 1.42 -0.36 1.03
C THR A 46 2.07 -0.65 2.38
N ALA A 47 2.38 -1.91 2.62
CA ALA A 47 3.13 -2.33 3.79
C ALA A 47 4.60 -2.46 3.40
N GLY A 48 5.43 -1.61 3.96
CA GLY A 48 6.87 -1.61 3.71
C GLY A 48 7.66 -2.16 4.90
N ASN A 49 8.95 -2.37 4.71
CA ASN A 49 9.83 -2.71 5.82
C ASN A 49 10.21 -1.45 6.61
N ALA A 50 10.78 -1.66 7.79
CA ALA A 50 11.07 -0.58 8.74
C ALA A 50 12.13 0.42 8.26
N PHE A 51 12.92 0.06 7.25
CA PHE A 51 14.01 0.89 6.74
C PHE A 51 13.66 1.60 5.42
N GLY A 52 12.50 1.33 4.86
CA GLY A 52 12.10 1.90 3.58
C GLY A 52 12.82 1.32 2.38
N LEU A 53 13.29 0.08 2.47
CA LEU A 53 13.90 -0.64 1.36
C LEU A 53 12.80 -1.23 0.49
N MET A 54 12.63 -0.66 -0.70
CA MET A 54 11.53 -1.01 -1.62
C MET A 54 12.08 -1.75 -2.84
N THR A 55 12.85 -2.81 -2.61
CA THR A 55 13.63 -3.48 -3.66
C THR A 55 13.09 -4.85 -4.05
N ALA A 56 12.06 -5.33 -3.38
CA ALA A 56 11.50 -6.65 -3.65
C ALA A 56 9.97 -6.66 -3.50
N GLY A 57 9.34 -7.66 -4.09
CA GLY A 57 7.89 -7.88 -3.96
C GLY A 57 7.06 -6.72 -4.45
N ILE A 58 5.95 -6.45 -3.74
CA ILE A 58 5.04 -5.38 -4.08
C ILE A 58 5.71 -4.00 -4.02
N ASP A 59 6.62 -3.78 -3.08
CA ASP A 59 7.31 -2.49 -2.97
C ASP A 59 8.15 -2.18 -4.21
N ALA A 60 8.80 -3.17 -4.80
CA ALA A 60 9.52 -2.97 -6.06
C ALA A 60 8.57 -2.57 -7.19
N ALA A 61 7.39 -3.16 -7.25
CA ALA A 61 6.37 -2.81 -8.23
C ALA A 61 5.84 -1.39 -7.99
N VAL A 62 5.66 -0.99 -6.75
CA VAL A 62 5.24 0.37 -6.37
C VAL A 62 6.27 1.40 -6.82
N VAL A 63 7.56 1.13 -6.62
CA VAL A 63 8.63 2.02 -7.07
C VAL A 63 8.64 2.12 -8.60
N ARG A 64 8.48 1.01 -9.31
CA ARG A 64 8.41 1.04 -10.78
C ARG A 64 7.24 1.88 -11.29
N PHE A 65 6.11 1.83 -10.59
CA PHE A 65 4.90 2.55 -10.99
C PHE A 65 5.00 4.05 -10.67
N PHE A 66 5.44 4.42 -9.47
CA PHE A 66 5.47 5.81 -9.00
C PHE A 66 6.82 6.53 -9.24
N GLY A 67 7.88 5.79 -9.60
CA GLY A 67 9.20 6.34 -9.85
C GLY A 67 10.18 6.10 -8.70
N GLU A 68 11.47 6.11 -9.03
CA GLU A 68 12.55 5.79 -8.08
C GLU A 68 12.68 6.79 -6.93
N GLU A 69 12.25 8.02 -7.14
CA GLU A 69 12.29 9.04 -6.10
C GLU A 69 11.42 8.69 -4.89
N LEU A 70 10.40 7.86 -5.08
CA LEU A 70 9.53 7.43 -4.00
C LEU A 70 10.31 6.75 -2.88
N MET A 71 11.19 5.81 -3.22
CA MET A 71 12.00 5.11 -2.21
C MET A 71 12.87 6.07 -1.42
N ALA A 72 13.52 7.01 -2.11
CA ALA A 72 14.35 8.03 -1.45
C ALA A 72 13.52 8.89 -0.49
N ARG A 73 12.31 9.28 -0.88
CA ARG A 73 11.40 10.06 -0.04
C ARG A 73 10.92 9.27 1.17
N VAL A 74 10.62 8.00 1.00
CA VAL A 74 10.23 7.11 2.12
C VAL A 74 11.38 6.99 3.11
N GLN A 75 12.59 6.72 2.64
CA GLN A 75 13.76 6.59 3.52
C GLN A 75 14.05 7.90 4.25
N GLN A 76 13.94 9.03 3.57
CA GLN A 76 14.16 10.34 4.20
C GLN A 76 13.13 10.61 5.28
N ARG A 77 11.87 10.25 5.06
CA ARG A 77 10.81 10.39 6.05
C ARG A 77 11.07 9.53 7.29
N ILE A 78 11.50 8.29 7.08
CA ILE A 78 11.83 7.37 8.17
C ILE A 78 13.05 7.89 8.96
N LEU A 79 14.05 8.41 8.27
CA LEU A 79 15.21 8.99 8.92
C LEU A 79 14.84 10.20 9.78
N ASN A 80 14.00 11.09 9.25
CA ASN A 80 13.62 12.33 9.94
C ASN A 80 12.70 12.09 11.13
N ASP A 81 11.71 11.22 11.00
CA ASP A 81 10.66 11.04 12.00
C ASP A 81 10.97 9.93 13.00
N TYR A 82 11.78 8.94 12.60
CA TYR A 82 12.00 7.72 13.38
C TYR A 82 13.47 7.36 13.53
N PHE A 83 14.39 8.27 13.24
CA PHE A 83 15.83 8.05 13.37
C PHE A 83 16.38 6.87 12.53
N GLY A 84 15.72 6.56 11.43
CA GLY A 84 16.19 5.56 10.47
C GLY A 84 15.50 4.20 10.52
N GLU A 85 14.66 3.95 11.52
CA GLU A 85 13.92 2.70 11.62
C GLU A 85 12.48 2.96 12.09
N GLN A 86 11.51 2.68 11.23
CA GLN A 86 10.11 2.87 11.56
C GLN A 86 9.61 1.79 12.52
N PRO A 87 9.07 2.15 13.70
CA PRO A 87 8.55 1.16 14.64
C PRO A 87 7.33 0.41 14.09
N VAL A 88 7.15 -0.82 14.55
CA VAL A 88 5.96 -1.61 14.25
C VAL A 88 4.71 -0.88 14.76
N GLY A 89 3.64 -0.92 13.98
CA GLY A 89 2.37 -0.29 14.34
C GLY A 89 2.25 1.18 13.96
N THR A 90 3.24 1.73 13.26
CA THR A 90 3.21 3.11 12.77
C THR A 90 2.93 3.18 11.27
N ALA A 91 2.40 4.31 10.85
CA ALA A 91 2.15 4.61 9.44
C ALA A 91 2.37 6.10 9.18
N PHE A 92 2.68 6.44 7.94
CA PHE A 92 2.77 7.84 7.51
C PHE A 92 2.29 7.99 6.08
N VAL A 93 1.97 9.22 5.70
CA VAL A 93 1.49 9.55 4.35
C VAL A 93 2.54 10.42 3.66
N LEU A 94 2.82 10.09 2.41
CA LEU A 94 3.59 10.94 1.50
C LEU A 94 2.65 11.48 0.43
N GLU A 95 2.74 12.78 0.19
CA GLU A 95 2.00 13.47 -0.87
C GLU A 95 2.80 13.60 -2.15
#